data_4574471976cf600d54ae131cc9bb77fa
#
_entry.id   4574471976cf600d54ae131cc9bb77fa
#
_cell.length_a   1.000
_cell.length_b   1.000
_cell.length_c   1.000
_cell.angle_alpha   90.00
_cell.angle_beta   90.00
_cell.angle_gamma   90.00
#
_symmetry.space_group_name_H-M   'P 1'
#
loop_
_entity.id
_entity.type
_entity.pdbx_description
1 polymer ?
#
loop_
_entity_poly.entity_id
_entity_poly.type
_entity_poly.pdbx_seq_one_letter_code
_entity_poly.pdbx_strand_id
1 'polypeptide(L)'
;MYFKDINHYGDRGLIIDFGIESSKDVSQEINAAIIYLKDLKLPALNTIPSYNKIVLYFENTEEKQKSIKTLEIKMRDFRPLDIKRPYKRWNIPTCYDPQYALDFERIQKLHDLSNQEIINLHTKKICLLYTSPSP
;
A
#
# COMPACT_ATOMS: atom_id res chain seq x y z
N MET A 1 -1.17 3.38 19.33
CA MET A 1 -0.80 4.26 18.21
C MET A 1 -0.74 3.39 16.97
N TYR A 2 -1.41 3.76 15.87
CA TYR A 2 -1.55 2.93 14.68
C TYR A 2 -0.45 3.16 13.65
N PHE A 3 0.44 4.07 13.87
CA PHE A 3 1.65 4.27 13.10
C PHE A 3 2.85 4.33 14.04
N LYS A 4 4.04 4.05 13.51
CA LYS A 4 5.27 4.00 14.28
C LYS A 4 5.91 5.38 14.36
N ASP A 5 6.07 6.04 13.23
CA ASP A 5 6.84 7.28 13.15
C ASP A 5 6.51 8.09 11.89
N ILE A 6 6.89 9.37 11.91
CA ILE A 6 6.85 10.28 10.78
C ILE A 6 8.27 10.79 10.54
N ASN A 7 8.83 10.46 9.38
CA ASN A 7 10.21 10.77 9.04
C ASN A 7 10.31 11.70 7.83
N HIS A 8 11.40 12.41 7.71
CA HIS A 8 11.73 13.17 6.52
C HIS A 8 12.11 12.23 5.36
N TYR A 9 11.67 12.56 4.16
CA TYR A 9 12.01 11.87 2.93
C TYR A 9 12.51 12.87 1.88
N GLY A 10 13.81 13.09 1.88
CA GLY A 10 14.42 14.16 1.11
C GLY A 10 13.92 15.56 1.54
N ASP A 11 14.08 16.52 0.65
CA ASP A 11 13.79 17.93 0.97
C ASP A 11 12.29 18.23 1.05
N ARG A 12 11.49 17.57 0.21
CA ARG A 12 10.07 17.86 0.01
C ARG A 12 9.13 16.73 0.41
N GLY A 13 9.64 15.64 0.96
CA GLY A 13 8.84 14.47 1.32
C GLY A 13 8.74 14.24 2.83
N LEU A 14 7.65 13.58 3.25
CA LEU A 14 7.46 12.97 4.55
C LEU A 14 7.05 11.53 4.38
N ILE A 15 7.54 10.65 5.24
CA ILE A 15 7.11 9.25 5.32
C ILE A 15 6.38 9.03 6.63
N ILE A 16 5.16 8.49 6.56
CA ILE A 16 4.45 7.92 7.69
C ILE A 16 4.72 6.41 7.67
N ASP A 17 5.36 5.89 8.72
CA ASP A 17 5.73 4.48 8.86
C ASP A 17 4.74 3.76 9.77
N PHE A 18 4.13 2.66 9.29
CA PHE A 18 3.17 1.84 10.05
C PHE A 18 3.81 0.60 10.69
N GLY A 19 5.11 0.42 10.56
CA GLY A 19 5.87 -0.67 11.17
C GLY A 19 6.56 -1.59 10.15
N ILE A 20 7.14 -2.68 10.65
CA ILE A 20 8.02 -3.55 9.85
C ILE A 20 7.26 -4.61 9.07
N GLU A 21 6.14 -5.09 9.59
CA GLU A 21 5.39 -6.19 8.98
C GLU A 21 4.35 -5.71 7.97
N SER A 22 4.40 -6.28 6.77
CA SER A 22 3.34 -6.11 5.78
C SER A 22 2.28 -7.19 6.02
N SER A 23 1.13 -6.79 6.53
CA SER A 23 -0.01 -7.67 6.75
C SER A 23 -1.27 -7.10 6.13
N LYS A 24 -2.33 -7.92 6.09
CA LYS A 24 -3.65 -7.46 5.64
C LYS A 24 -4.17 -6.33 6.53
N ASP A 25 -3.89 -6.38 7.80
CA ASP A 25 -4.34 -5.38 8.78
C ASP A 25 -3.62 -4.06 8.57
N VAL A 26 -2.29 -4.08 8.38
CA VAL A 26 -1.51 -2.87 8.03
C VAL A 26 -1.99 -2.25 6.74
N SER A 27 -2.36 -3.04 5.75
CA SER A 27 -2.91 -2.52 4.49
C SER A 27 -4.26 -1.84 4.68
N GLN A 28 -5.10 -2.34 5.57
CA GLN A 28 -6.37 -1.69 5.93
C GLN A 28 -6.14 -0.37 6.66
N GLU A 29 -5.18 -0.35 7.57
CA GLU A 29 -4.76 0.87 8.29
C GLU A 29 -4.22 1.93 7.34
N ILE A 30 -3.38 1.54 6.37
CA ILE A 30 -2.88 2.45 5.34
C ILE A 30 -4.01 3.04 4.49
N ASN A 31 -4.96 2.21 4.05
CA ASN A 31 -6.11 2.69 3.30
C ASN A 31 -6.97 3.67 4.10
N ALA A 32 -7.22 3.37 5.37
CA ALA A 32 -7.92 4.28 6.28
C ALA A 32 -7.13 5.59 6.47
N ALA A 33 -5.81 5.50 6.64
CA ALA A 33 -4.96 6.67 6.78
C ALA A 33 -4.96 7.57 5.54
N ILE A 34 -4.97 6.99 4.32
CA ILE A 34 -5.06 7.77 3.07
C ILE A 34 -6.35 8.60 3.04
N ILE A 35 -7.47 8.00 3.45
CA ILE A 35 -8.75 8.70 3.50
C ILE A 35 -8.67 9.85 4.51
N TYR A 36 -8.20 9.52 5.71
CA TYR A 36 -8.02 10.49 6.78
C TYR A 36 -7.11 11.66 6.37
N LEU A 37 -5.98 11.38 5.73
CA LEU A 37 -5.05 12.39 5.24
C LEU A 37 -5.66 13.29 4.16
N LYS A 38 -6.51 12.76 3.29
CA LYS A 38 -7.24 13.56 2.29
C LYS A 38 -8.20 14.55 2.96
N ASP A 39 -8.86 14.13 4.03
CA ASP A 39 -9.79 14.98 4.77
C ASP A 39 -9.07 16.12 5.54
N LEU A 40 -7.79 15.93 5.87
CA LEU A 40 -6.97 16.97 6.49
C LEU A 40 -6.63 18.15 5.55
N LYS A 41 -6.83 17.98 4.25
CA LYS A 41 -6.53 19.00 3.21
C LYS A 41 -5.13 19.60 3.32
N LEU A 42 -4.15 18.77 3.63
CA LEU A 42 -2.75 19.19 3.64
C LEU A 42 -2.33 19.60 2.22
N PRO A 43 -1.40 20.57 2.08
CA PRO A 43 -0.91 21.03 0.77
C PRO A 43 0.06 20.03 0.12
N ALA A 44 -0.22 18.74 0.27
CA ALA A 44 0.56 17.67 -0.34
C ALA A 44 0.14 17.51 -1.81
N LEU A 45 1.11 17.58 -2.72
CA LEU A 45 0.91 17.32 -4.15
C LEU A 45 0.50 15.88 -4.40
N ASN A 46 1.15 14.95 -3.71
CA ASN A 46 0.93 13.52 -3.87
C ASN A 46 0.92 12.80 -2.53
N THR A 47 0.04 11.82 -2.41
CA THR A 47 -0.02 10.86 -1.30
C THR A 47 0.18 9.47 -1.90
N ILE A 48 1.35 8.88 -1.67
CA ILE A 48 1.78 7.63 -2.29
C ILE A 48 1.85 6.55 -1.21
N PRO A 49 0.92 5.59 -1.19
CA PRO A 49 1.02 4.46 -0.29
C PRO A 49 2.01 3.40 -0.80
N SER A 50 2.59 2.70 0.14
CA SER A 50 3.45 1.54 -0.05
C SER A 50 3.00 0.42 0.90
N TYR A 51 3.77 -0.67 1.02
CA TYR A 51 3.39 -1.85 1.82
C TYR A 51 3.00 -1.53 3.27
N ASN A 52 3.81 -0.72 3.93
CA ASN A 52 3.65 -0.34 5.34
C ASN A 52 3.94 1.15 5.57
N LYS A 53 3.91 1.95 4.52
CA LYS A 53 4.26 3.37 4.57
C LYS A 53 3.35 4.20 3.69
N ILE A 54 3.26 5.49 4.02
CA ILE A 54 2.66 6.50 3.15
C ILE A 54 3.69 7.61 2.96
N VAL A 55 3.97 7.95 1.71
CA VAL A 55 4.81 9.08 1.36
C VAL A 55 3.94 10.26 0.96
N LEU A 56 4.18 11.41 1.58
CA LEU A 56 3.57 12.69 1.22
C LEU A 56 4.63 13.55 0.55
N TYR A 57 4.34 14.06 -0.65
CA TYR A 57 5.19 15.00 -1.35
C TYR A 57 4.57 16.39 -1.38
N PHE A 58 5.39 17.40 -1.12
CA PHE A 58 5.02 18.80 -1.10
C PHE A 58 5.70 19.56 -2.24
N GLU A 59 5.15 20.71 -2.61
CA GLU A 59 5.73 21.53 -3.67
C GLU A 59 7.10 22.10 -3.28
N ASN A 60 7.25 22.45 -2.00
CA ASN A 60 8.50 23.01 -1.46
C ASN A 60 8.69 22.61 0.01
N THR A 61 9.87 22.93 0.55
CA THR A 61 10.26 22.64 1.92
C THR A 61 9.42 23.42 2.94
N GLU A 62 8.98 24.63 2.60
CA GLU A 62 8.19 25.47 3.52
C GLU A 62 6.81 24.85 3.80
N GLU A 63 6.11 24.40 2.76
CA GLU A 63 4.83 23.70 2.91
C GLU A 63 4.97 22.39 3.69
N LYS A 64 6.06 21.64 3.44
CA LYS A 64 6.39 20.46 4.24
C LYS A 64 6.53 20.81 5.72
N GLN A 65 7.31 21.86 6.06
CA GLN A 65 7.53 22.26 7.44
C GLN A 65 6.25 22.71 8.15
N LYS A 66 5.40 23.46 7.48
CA LYS A 66 4.08 23.86 8.02
C LYS A 66 3.19 22.64 8.29
N SER A 67 3.30 21.62 7.45
CA SER A 67 2.46 20.42 7.54
C SER A 67 2.90 19.43 8.63
N ILE A 68 4.18 19.37 8.99
CA ILE A 68 4.72 18.40 9.97
C ILE A 68 3.95 18.44 11.29
N LYS A 69 3.85 19.60 11.92
CA LYS A 69 3.20 19.75 13.23
C LYS A 69 1.73 19.35 13.19
N THR A 70 1.02 19.75 12.14
CA THR A 70 -0.38 19.37 11.93
C THR A 70 -0.49 17.87 11.76
N LEU A 71 0.38 17.28 10.95
CA LEU A 71 0.39 15.85 10.69
C LEU A 71 0.67 15.04 11.96
N GLU A 72 1.68 15.41 12.75
CA GLU A 72 2.02 14.75 14.00
C GLU A 72 0.85 14.78 14.99
N ILE A 73 0.20 15.93 15.16
CA ILE A 73 -0.94 16.07 16.08
C ILE A 73 -2.11 15.21 15.58
N LYS A 74 -2.48 15.36 14.31
CA LYS A 74 -3.65 14.68 13.73
C LYS A 74 -3.46 13.16 13.66
N MET A 75 -2.27 12.69 13.33
CA MET A 75 -1.99 11.26 13.30
C MET A 75 -2.01 10.60 14.68
N ARG A 76 -1.79 11.32 15.76
CA ARG A 76 -2.01 10.79 17.13
C ARG A 76 -3.46 10.44 17.39
N ASP A 77 -4.38 11.20 16.82
CA ASP A 77 -5.83 11.00 16.95
C ASP A 77 -6.40 10.04 15.92
N PHE A 78 -5.59 9.61 14.96
CA PHE A 78 -6.00 8.68 13.91
C PHE A 78 -6.46 7.34 14.48
N ARG A 79 -7.66 6.88 14.06
CA ARG A 79 -8.25 5.60 14.44
C ARG A 79 -8.80 4.90 13.18
N PRO A 80 -8.12 3.86 12.66
CA PRO A 80 -8.52 3.21 11.41
C PRO A 80 -9.89 2.55 11.47
N LEU A 81 -10.34 2.12 12.67
CA LEU A 81 -11.65 1.48 12.85
C LEU A 81 -12.83 2.42 12.62
N ASP A 82 -12.63 3.73 12.73
CA ASP A 82 -13.66 4.74 12.51
C ASP A 82 -13.91 4.96 11.02
N ILE A 83 -13.02 4.48 10.16
CA ILE A 83 -13.04 4.69 8.73
C ILE A 83 -13.44 3.38 8.04
N LYS A 84 -14.75 3.20 7.82
CA LYS A 84 -15.28 2.03 7.12
C LYS A 84 -15.23 2.24 5.61
N ARG A 85 -14.51 1.38 4.90
CA ARG A 85 -14.68 1.20 3.45
C ARG A 85 -15.09 -0.22 3.14
N PRO A 86 -16.12 -0.44 2.27
CA PRO A 86 -16.42 -1.77 1.79
C PRO A 86 -15.24 -2.30 0.97
N TYR A 87 -14.82 -3.49 1.30
CA TYR A 87 -13.82 -4.23 0.53
C TYR A 87 -14.44 -4.61 -0.82
N LYS A 88 -13.86 -4.14 -1.91
CA LYS A 88 -14.26 -4.60 -3.25
C LYS A 88 -13.33 -5.74 -3.67
N ARG A 89 -13.91 -6.92 -3.83
CA ARG A 89 -13.18 -8.09 -4.36
C ARG A 89 -13.42 -8.19 -5.87
N TRP A 90 -12.33 -8.27 -6.60
CA TRP A 90 -12.33 -8.50 -8.03
C TRP A 90 -11.89 -9.93 -8.31
N ASN A 91 -12.65 -10.67 -9.11
CA ASN A 91 -12.22 -11.94 -9.66
C ASN A 91 -11.68 -11.66 -11.07
N ILE A 92 -10.38 -11.86 -11.24
CA ILE A 92 -9.69 -11.62 -12.51
C ILE A 92 -9.47 -12.99 -13.18
N PRO A 93 -10.14 -13.28 -14.29
CA PRO A 93 -9.90 -14.51 -15.06
C PRO A 93 -8.45 -14.53 -15.54
N THR A 94 -7.75 -15.62 -15.29
CA THR A 94 -6.35 -15.78 -15.70
C THR A 94 -6.21 -17.04 -16.56
N CYS A 95 -5.62 -16.88 -17.75
CA CYS A 95 -5.33 -17.98 -18.63
C CYS A 95 -3.94 -18.56 -18.33
N TYR A 96 -3.87 -19.88 -18.13
CA TYR A 96 -2.62 -20.61 -17.88
C TYR A 96 -2.26 -21.54 -19.05
N ASP A 97 -2.76 -21.26 -20.25
CA ASP A 97 -2.38 -22.01 -21.43
C ASP A 97 -0.88 -21.86 -21.71
N PRO A 98 -0.17 -22.94 -22.10
CA PRO A 98 1.28 -22.91 -22.33
C PRO A 98 1.76 -21.78 -23.25
N GLN A 99 0.97 -21.37 -24.22
CA GLN A 99 1.32 -20.28 -25.14
C GLN A 99 1.42 -18.91 -24.44
N TYR A 100 0.79 -18.74 -23.27
CA TYR A 100 0.81 -17.51 -22.49
C TYR A 100 1.62 -17.63 -21.19
N ALA A 101 1.84 -18.86 -20.73
CA ALA A 101 2.55 -19.15 -19.48
C ALA A 101 4.03 -19.44 -19.74
N LEU A 102 4.74 -18.49 -20.33
CA LEU A 102 6.12 -18.64 -20.85
C LEU A 102 7.14 -19.09 -19.78
N ASP A 103 6.91 -18.77 -18.51
CA ASP A 103 7.81 -19.10 -17.41
C ASP A 103 7.48 -20.44 -16.71
N PHE A 104 6.42 -21.14 -17.09
CA PHE A 104 5.99 -22.36 -16.39
C PHE A 104 7.09 -23.42 -16.32
N GLU A 105 7.72 -23.76 -17.43
CA GLU A 105 8.79 -24.76 -17.44
C GLU A 105 9.97 -24.37 -16.54
N ARG A 106 10.29 -23.08 -16.49
CA ARG A 106 11.36 -22.57 -15.63
C ARG A 106 11.00 -22.73 -14.16
N ILE A 107 9.77 -22.36 -13.78
CA ILE A 107 9.27 -22.46 -12.39
C ILE A 107 9.22 -23.94 -11.98
N GLN A 108 8.71 -24.82 -12.84
CA GLN A 108 8.66 -26.27 -12.60
C GLN A 108 10.05 -26.83 -12.29
N LYS A 109 11.05 -26.53 -13.13
CA LYS A 109 12.41 -27.03 -12.97
C LYS A 109 13.10 -26.47 -11.72
N LEU A 110 12.83 -25.22 -11.34
CA LEU A 110 13.45 -24.59 -10.18
C LEU A 110 12.86 -25.05 -8.85
N HIS A 111 11.58 -25.39 -8.83
CA HIS A 111 10.86 -25.61 -7.58
C HIS A 111 10.24 -27.02 -7.49
N ASP A 112 10.46 -27.88 -8.50
CA ASP A 112 9.91 -29.23 -8.59
C ASP A 112 8.38 -29.25 -8.40
N LEU A 113 7.68 -28.34 -9.11
CA LEU A 113 6.24 -28.16 -9.04
C LEU A 113 5.57 -28.58 -10.35
N SER A 114 4.41 -29.20 -10.25
CA SER A 114 3.51 -29.43 -11.38
C SER A 114 2.79 -28.13 -11.81
N ASN A 115 2.27 -28.09 -13.02
CA ASN A 115 1.43 -26.98 -13.51
C ASN A 115 0.28 -26.68 -12.55
N GLN A 116 -0.40 -27.71 -12.05
CA GLN A 116 -1.53 -27.54 -11.15
C GLN A 116 -1.13 -26.93 -9.80
N GLU A 117 0.04 -27.31 -9.28
CA GLU A 117 0.54 -26.74 -8.02
C GLU A 117 0.91 -25.27 -8.19
N ILE A 118 1.52 -24.88 -9.31
CA ILE A 118 1.80 -23.47 -9.63
C ILE A 118 0.50 -22.67 -9.70
N ILE A 119 -0.51 -23.17 -10.42
CA ILE A 119 -1.82 -22.51 -10.52
C ILE A 119 -2.46 -22.37 -9.13
N ASN A 120 -2.44 -23.43 -8.33
CA ASN A 120 -3.00 -23.43 -6.99
C ASN A 120 -2.29 -22.42 -6.09
N LEU A 121 -0.97 -22.34 -6.13
CA LEU A 121 -0.19 -21.36 -5.37
C LEU A 121 -0.50 -19.92 -5.79
N HIS A 122 -0.60 -19.65 -7.09
CA HIS A 122 -0.92 -18.33 -7.60
C HIS A 122 -2.34 -17.87 -7.24
N THR A 123 -3.31 -18.78 -7.29
CA THR A 123 -4.73 -18.46 -7.01
C THR A 123 -5.13 -18.53 -5.54
N LYS A 124 -4.34 -19.19 -4.70
CA LYS A 124 -4.65 -19.43 -3.29
C LYS A 124 -4.73 -18.15 -2.46
N LYS A 125 -3.89 -17.16 -2.74
CA LYS A 125 -3.83 -15.92 -1.98
C LYS A 125 -4.55 -14.80 -2.70
N ILE A 126 -5.38 -14.05 -1.95
CA ILE A 126 -5.97 -12.81 -2.44
C ILE A 126 -4.87 -11.76 -2.50
N CYS A 127 -4.59 -11.25 -3.70
CA CYS A 127 -3.66 -10.14 -3.89
C CYS A 127 -4.35 -8.82 -3.50
N LEU A 128 -3.66 -8.01 -2.73
CA LEU A 128 -4.15 -6.71 -2.32
C LEU A 128 -3.74 -5.66 -3.36
N LEU A 129 -4.72 -5.21 -4.13
CA LEU A 129 -4.54 -4.14 -5.13
C LEU A 129 -5.00 -2.81 -4.52
N TYR A 130 -4.15 -2.11 -3.79
CA TYR A 130 -4.58 -0.86 -3.18
C TYR A 130 -3.98 0.38 -3.79
N THR A 131 -3.01 0.27 -4.66
CA THR A 131 -2.31 1.44 -5.16
C THR A 131 -1.52 1.28 -6.43
N SER A 132 -1.83 0.34 -7.23
CA SER A 132 -1.27 0.45 -8.56
C SER A 132 -1.97 1.62 -9.25
N PRO A 133 -1.29 2.76 -9.49
CA PRO A 133 -1.76 3.60 -10.55
C PRO A 133 -1.60 2.71 -11.77
N SER A 134 -2.71 2.17 -12.25
CA SER A 134 -2.72 1.65 -13.58
C SER A 134 -2.27 2.79 -14.50
N PRO A 135 -1.31 2.58 -15.38
CA PRO A 135 -0.95 3.58 -16.36
C PRO A 135 -2.15 3.97 -17.21
#